data_59368f8806cd823568c80106bc1d78a3
#
_entry.id   59368f8806cd823568c80106bc1d78a3
#
_cell.length_a   1.000
_cell.length_b   1.000
_cell.length_c   1.000
_cell.angle_alpha   90.00
_cell.angle_beta   90.00
_cell.angle_gamma   90.00
#
_symmetry.space_group_name_H-M   'P 1'
#
loop_
_entity.id
_entity.type
_entity.pdbx_description
1 polymer ?
#
loop_
_entity_poly.entity_id
_entity_poly.type
_entity_poly.pdbx_seq_one_letter_code
_entity_poly.pdbx_strand_id
1 'polypeptide(L)'
;MKVLFFVDTHGSGSKLRKIMEKSKDVDLLVCGGDFTIFENDMESVLHELNSIGKPVLIIHGNHETASSVMIGCEQLGNMHFIHRTYYIADHLIFYGHGGGGFSTRDDKFTRDSESFIEELDRISHMHNKKYQIVLVTHAPAFGTMVDYLDTHVGNKSITEFILKHEPVLAMSGHIHETAGCEDKIHKTRLINPGWDGMIIDL
;
A
#
# COMPACT_ATOMS: atom_id res chain seq x y z
N MET A 1 13.16 -5.63 9.51
CA MET A 1 12.90 -4.18 9.24
C MET A 1 11.50 -3.86 9.73
N LYS A 2 11.38 -2.84 10.60
CA LYS A 2 10.07 -2.45 11.12
C LYS A 2 9.38 -1.48 10.18
N VAL A 3 8.19 -1.82 9.71
CA VAL A 3 7.41 -1.02 8.76
C VAL A 3 6.06 -0.66 9.38
N LEU A 4 5.69 0.61 9.33
CA LEU A 4 4.36 1.09 9.72
C LEU A 4 3.47 1.18 8.49
N PHE A 5 2.47 0.32 8.42
CA PHE A 5 1.42 0.34 7.39
C PHE A 5 0.19 1.09 7.91
N PHE A 6 -0.39 1.96 7.09
CA PHE A 6 -1.63 2.67 7.39
C PHE A 6 -2.40 3.03 6.12
N VAL A 7 -3.69 3.31 6.28
CA VAL A 7 -4.61 3.60 5.17
C VAL A 7 -5.84 4.36 5.70
N ASP A 8 -6.61 5.01 4.84
CA ASP A 8 -7.94 5.58 5.14
C ASP A 8 -7.92 6.61 6.30
N THR A 9 -6.89 7.46 6.35
CA THR A 9 -6.80 8.52 7.37
C THR A 9 -7.76 9.68 7.10
N HIS A 10 -8.14 9.89 5.81
CA HIS A 10 -9.11 10.89 5.37
C HIS A 10 -8.86 12.30 5.93
N GLY A 11 -7.62 12.76 5.90
CA GLY A 11 -7.22 14.10 6.35
C GLY A 11 -7.42 14.35 7.86
N SER A 12 -7.71 13.32 8.64
CA SER A 12 -7.95 13.47 10.08
C SER A 12 -6.64 13.74 10.83
N GLY A 13 -6.48 14.96 11.35
CA GLY A 13 -5.29 15.34 12.11
C GLY A 13 -5.10 14.51 13.40
N SER A 14 -6.17 13.93 13.97
CA SER A 14 -6.03 13.02 15.12
C SER A 14 -5.46 11.66 14.72
N LYS A 15 -5.86 11.13 13.57
CA LYS A 15 -5.31 9.88 13.00
C LYS A 15 -3.85 10.10 12.57
N LEU A 16 -3.54 11.19 11.88
CA LEU A 16 -2.18 11.52 11.46
C LEU A 16 -1.23 11.66 12.65
N ARG A 17 -1.65 12.31 13.74
CA ARG A 17 -0.84 12.38 14.98
C ARG A 17 -0.50 11.00 15.54
N LYS A 18 -1.43 10.04 15.51
CA LYS A 18 -1.15 8.65 15.93
C LYS A 18 -0.12 7.99 15.04
N ILE A 19 -0.22 8.17 13.71
CA ILE A 19 0.77 7.66 12.75
C ILE A 19 2.15 8.26 13.02
N MET A 20 2.22 9.59 13.22
CA MET A 20 3.48 10.26 13.55
C MET A 20 4.07 9.77 14.89
N GLU A 21 3.25 9.47 15.87
CA GLU A 21 3.73 8.90 17.13
C GLU A 21 4.32 7.49 16.93
N LYS A 22 3.61 6.61 16.21
CA LYS A 22 4.06 5.24 15.90
C LYS A 22 5.29 5.23 14.99
N SER A 23 5.46 6.26 14.14
CA SER A 23 6.58 6.35 13.20
C SER A 23 7.95 6.46 13.88
N LYS A 24 8.02 6.82 15.16
CA LYS A 24 9.28 6.95 15.90
C LYS A 24 10.08 5.65 15.96
N ASP A 25 9.39 4.51 16.05
CA ASP A 25 9.96 3.19 16.32
C ASP A 25 10.04 2.28 15.07
N VAL A 26 9.92 2.86 13.86
CA VAL A 26 9.95 2.12 12.60
C VAL A 26 11.02 2.65 11.64
N ASP A 27 11.36 1.87 10.63
CA ASP A 27 12.38 2.22 9.62
C ASP A 27 11.73 2.87 8.39
N LEU A 28 10.49 2.49 8.06
CA LEU A 28 9.78 2.83 6.84
C LEU A 28 8.27 2.96 7.14
N LEU A 29 7.58 3.82 6.38
CA LEU A 29 6.14 3.94 6.39
C LEU A 29 5.54 3.57 5.03
N VAL A 30 4.35 2.97 5.05
CA VAL A 30 3.58 2.64 3.83
C VAL A 30 2.15 3.14 3.99
N CYS A 31 1.75 4.08 3.14
CA CYS A 31 0.40 4.63 3.04
C CYS A 31 -0.37 3.97 1.89
N GLY A 32 -1.45 3.27 2.21
CA GLY A 32 -2.29 2.53 1.25
C GLY A 32 -3.35 3.37 0.53
N GLY A 33 -3.27 4.71 0.58
CA GLY A 33 -4.23 5.62 -0.06
C GLY A 33 -5.35 6.10 0.86
N ASP A 34 -6.29 6.87 0.31
CA ASP A 34 -7.37 7.54 1.01
C ASP A 34 -6.88 8.32 2.25
N PHE A 35 -5.73 9.00 2.07
CA PHE A 35 -5.15 9.83 3.13
C PHE A 35 -5.79 11.21 3.19
N THR A 36 -6.60 11.59 2.18
CA THR A 36 -7.43 12.81 2.14
C THR A 36 -8.91 12.52 1.95
N ILE A 37 -9.73 13.55 1.89
CA ILE A 37 -11.11 13.50 1.38
C ILE A 37 -11.16 14.34 0.11
N PHE A 38 -11.23 13.67 -1.08
CA PHE A 38 -11.28 14.32 -2.38
C PHE A 38 -10.18 15.38 -2.57
N GLU A 39 -8.93 15.01 -2.21
CA GLU A 39 -7.73 15.84 -2.31
C GLU A 39 -7.74 17.12 -1.44
N ASN A 40 -8.70 17.27 -0.54
CA ASN A 40 -8.73 18.42 0.38
C ASN A 40 -7.49 18.39 1.29
N ASP A 41 -6.82 19.55 1.39
CA ASP A 41 -5.62 19.76 2.20
C ASP A 41 -4.48 18.75 1.93
N MET A 42 -4.44 18.14 0.72
CA MET A 42 -3.48 17.10 0.36
C MET A 42 -2.03 17.55 0.56
N GLU A 43 -1.69 18.76 0.13
CA GLU A 43 -0.35 19.33 0.30
C GLU A 43 0.07 19.35 1.78
N SER A 44 -0.83 19.79 2.67
CA SER A 44 -0.58 19.83 4.11
C SER A 44 -0.32 18.44 4.68
N VAL A 45 -1.13 17.44 4.30
CA VAL A 45 -0.98 16.05 4.74
C VAL A 45 0.35 15.45 4.26
N LEU A 46 0.72 15.68 2.99
CA LEU A 46 1.98 15.20 2.43
C LEU A 46 3.20 15.85 3.12
N HIS A 47 3.14 17.15 3.40
CA HIS A 47 4.18 17.85 4.16
C HIS A 47 4.31 17.31 5.59
N GLU A 48 3.18 17.04 6.28
CA GLU A 48 3.18 16.46 7.61
C GLU A 48 3.83 15.07 7.60
N LEU A 49 3.48 14.20 6.66
CA LEU A 49 4.11 12.89 6.49
C LEU A 49 5.60 12.99 6.15
N ASN A 50 5.97 13.90 5.25
CA ASN A 50 7.37 14.15 4.89
C ASN A 50 8.21 14.62 6.09
N SER A 51 7.61 15.37 7.02
CA SER A 51 8.28 15.90 8.23
C SER A 51 8.74 14.81 9.21
N ILE A 52 8.23 13.58 9.06
CA ILE A 52 8.68 12.41 9.84
C ILE A 52 10.16 12.13 9.61
N GLY A 53 10.71 12.51 8.46
CA GLY A 53 12.13 12.35 8.15
C GLY A 53 12.56 10.90 7.86
N LYS A 54 11.60 10.02 7.58
CA LYS A 54 11.80 8.61 7.18
C LYS A 54 11.14 8.37 5.82
N PRO A 55 11.58 7.37 5.03
CA PRO A 55 10.91 7.05 3.78
C PRO A 55 9.43 6.73 4.00
N VAL A 56 8.55 7.36 3.22
CA VAL A 56 7.11 7.11 3.18
C VAL A 56 6.75 6.66 1.78
N LEU A 57 6.41 5.39 1.63
CA LEU A 57 5.87 4.85 0.39
C LEU A 57 4.38 5.14 0.36
N ILE A 58 3.88 5.66 -0.75
CA ILE A 58 2.50 6.08 -0.85
C ILE A 58 1.89 5.68 -2.18
N ILE A 59 0.65 5.22 -2.15
CA ILE A 59 -0.24 5.10 -3.31
C ILE A 59 -1.46 6.00 -3.11
N HIS A 60 -2.18 6.27 -4.18
CA HIS A 60 -3.49 6.93 -4.08
C HIS A 60 -4.59 5.90 -3.78
N GLY A 61 -5.66 6.30 -3.13
CA GLY A 61 -6.89 5.53 -3.00
C GLY A 61 -7.93 5.92 -4.06
N ASN A 62 -9.21 5.94 -3.69
CA ASN A 62 -10.28 6.46 -4.54
C ASN A 62 -10.62 7.93 -4.26
N HIS A 63 -10.11 8.49 -3.18
CA HIS A 63 -10.25 9.92 -2.83
C HIS A 63 -9.18 10.81 -3.45
N GLU A 64 -8.13 10.25 -4.02
CA GLU A 64 -7.07 10.98 -4.72
C GLU A 64 -6.93 10.51 -6.17
N THR A 65 -6.39 11.39 -7.03
CA THR A 65 -5.92 10.98 -8.36
C THR A 65 -4.44 10.63 -8.33
N ALA A 66 -4.03 9.69 -9.17
CA ALA A 66 -2.62 9.30 -9.28
C ALA A 66 -1.71 10.49 -9.63
N SER A 67 -2.19 11.37 -10.53
CA SER A 67 -1.44 12.55 -10.97
C SER A 67 -1.24 13.56 -9.85
N SER A 68 -2.25 13.82 -9.05
CA SER A 68 -2.16 14.80 -7.95
C SER A 68 -1.19 14.31 -6.87
N VAL A 69 -1.25 13.02 -6.49
CA VAL A 69 -0.33 12.46 -5.50
C VAL A 69 1.11 12.43 -6.03
N MET A 70 1.30 12.06 -7.30
CA MET A 70 2.62 12.07 -7.92
C MET A 70 3.26 13.46 -7.85
N ILE A 71 2.52 14.49 -8.32
CA ILE A 71 2.98 15.89 -8.30
C ILE A 71 3.26 16.36 -6.87
N GLY A 72 2.36 16.04 -5.92
CA GLY A 72 2.53 16.42 -4.52
C GLY A 72 3.77 15.80 -3.85
N CYS A 73 4.21 14.63 -4.32
CA CYS A 73 5.41 13.96 -3.79
C CYS A 73 6.73 14.47 -4.41
N GLU A 74 6.71 15.04 -5.64
CA GLU A 74 7.93 15.38 -6.40
C GLU A 74 8.90 16.29 -5.66
N GLN A 75 8.41 17.20 -4.81
CA GLN A 75 9.22 18.17 -4.08
C GLN A 75 9.55 17.71 -2.63
N LEU A 76 9.15 16.49 -2.24
CA LEU A 76 9.24 16.00 -0.88
C LEU A 76 10.24 14.84 -0.80
N GLY A 77 11.41 15.08 -0.21
CA GLY A 77 12.55 14.17 -0.26
C GLY A 77 12.33 12.78 0.38
N ASN A 78 11.36 12.67 1.30
CA ASN A 78 11.05 11.39 1.97
C ASN A 78 9.80 10.70 1.39
N MET A 79 9.07 11.34 0.47
CA MET A 79 7.84 10.79 -0.11
C MET A 79 8.14 10.05 -1.41
N HIS A 80 7.71 8.80 -1.49
CA HIS A 80 7.92 7.93 -2.65
C HIS A 80 6.57 7.43 -3.16
N PHE A 81 6.07 8.02 -4.25
CA PHE A 81 4.86 7.55 -4.91
C PHE A 81 5.14 6.26 -5.68
N ILE A 82 4.55 5.14 -5.23
CA ILE A 82 4.85 3.81 -5.76
C ILE A 82 3.73 3.21 -6.62
N HIS A 83 2.73 3.99 -7.05
CA HIS A 83 1.70 3.48 -7.96
C HIS A 83 2.28 3.02 -9.29
N ARG A 84 2.06 1.75 -9.65
CA ARG A 84 2.57 1.07 -10.87
C ARG A 84 4.09 1.03 -10.95
N THR A 85 4.74 1.14 -9.82
CA THR A 85 6.20 1.06 -9.70
C THR A 85 6.55 0.43 -8.35
N TYR A 86 7.82 0.38 -8.02
CA TYR A 86 8.31 -0.30 -6.83
C TYR A 86 9.34 0.54 -6.06
N TYR A 87 9.55 0.15 -4.82
CA TYR A 87 10.63 0.65 -3.97
C TYR A 87 11.38 -0.53 -3.37
N ILE A 88 12.72 -0.50 -3.42
CA ILE A 88 13.57 -1.56 -2.86
C ILE A 88 14.11 -1.11 -1.51
N ALA A 89 13.88 -1.91 -0.48
CA ALA A 89 14.46 -1.77 0.84
C ALA A 89 15.06 -3.11 1.27
N ASP A 90 16.38 -3.20 1.31
CA ASP A 90 17.15 -4.41 1.59
C ASP A 90 16.75 -5.59 0.69
N HIS A 91 16.16 -6.65 1.22
CA HIS A 91 15.69 -7.84 0.48
C HIS A 91 14.21 -7.78 0.11
N LEU A 92 13.54 -6.69 0.45
CA LEU A 92 12.13 -6.46 0.16
C LEU A 92 11.96 -5.56 -1.06
N ILE A 93 10.94 -5.85 -1.85
CA ILE A 93 10.48 -5.00 -2.93
C ILE A 93 9.00 -4.67 -2.72
N PHE A 94 8.70 -3.40 -2.49
CA PHE A 94 7.35 -2.90 -2.30
C PHE A 94 6.77 -2.52 -3.65
N TYR A 95 5.81 -3.26 -4.14
CA TYR A 95 5.08 -2.95 -5.38
C TYR A 95 3.74 -2.34 -5.05
N GLY A 96 3.47 -1.14 -5.58
CA GLY A 96 2.26 -0.38 -5.32
C GLY A 96 1.31 -0.33 -6.52
N HIS A 97 0.02 -0.49 -6.26
CA HIS A 97 -1.04 -0.24 -7.24
C HIS A 97 -2.24 0.43 -6.57
N GLY A 98 -2.33 1.75 -6.71
CA GLY A 98 -3.39 2.57 -6.13
C GLY A 98 -4.65 2.60 -6.98
N GLY A 99 -5.68 3.23 -6.43
CA GLY A 99 -7.00 3.28 -7.02
C GLY A 99 -7.80 2.01 -6.77
N GLY A 100 -8.83 1.84 -7.57
CA GLY A 100 -9.78 0.76 -7.35
C GLY A 100 -11.01 1.27 -6.61
N GLY A 101 -11.86 0.39 -6.25
CA GLY A 101 -13.13 0.59 -5.60
C GLY A 101 -13.79 -0.78 -5.54
N PHE A 102 -15.09 -0.85 -5.73
CA PHE A 102 -15.84 -2.12 -5.73
C PHE A 102 -15.77 -2.89 -7.06
N SER A 103 -14.72 -2.71 -7.85
CA SER A 103 -14.53 -3.50 -9.07
C SER A 103 -14.06 -4.91 -8.73
N THR A 104 -14.79 -5.92 -9.22
CA THR A 104 -14.45 -7.33 -8.96
C THR A 104 -13.24 -7.83 -9.74
N ARG A 105 -12.81 -7.13 -10.79
CA ARG A 105 -11.63 -7.37 -11.59
C ARG A 105 -11.00 -6.06 -12.05
N ASP A 106 -9.68 -6.06 -12.20
CA ASP A 106 -8.91 -4.91 -12.66
C ASP A 106 -7.86 -5.37 -13.71
N ASP A 107 -8.20 -5.14 -14.98
CA ASP A 107 -7.31 -5.48 -16.09
C ASP A 107 -6.06 -4.59 -16.15
N LYS A 108 -6.12 -3.38 -15.56
CA LYS A 108 -4.94 -2.50 -15.47
C LYS A 108 -3.96 -3.08 -14.43
N PHE A 109 -4.47 -3.46 -13.25
CA PHE A 109 -3.67 -4.14 -12.26
C PHE A 109 -3.01 -5.40 -12.83
N THR A 110 -3.75 -6.22 -13.56
CA THR A 110 -3.23 -7.45 -14.18
C THR A 110 -2.04 -7.14 -15.10
N ARG A 111 -2.20 -6.20 -16.05
CA ARG A 111 -1.12 -5.83 -17.00
C ARG A 111 0.09 -5.20 -16.28
N ASP A 112 -0.17 -4.27 -15.35
CA ASP A 112 0.88 -3.55 -14.67
C ASP A 112 1.68 -4.47 -13.74
N SER A 113 1.02 -5.43 -13.10
CA SER A 113 1.67 -6.42 -12.23
C SER A 113 2.47 -7.46 -13.03
N GLU A 114 2.02 -7.85 -14.23
CA GLU A 114 2.82 -8.69 -15.13
C GLU A 114 4.11 -7.98 -15.55
N SER A 115 4.02 -6.72 -15.98
CA SER A 115 5.20 -5.90 -16.30
C SER A 115 6.14 -5.74 -15.10
N PHE A 116 5.59 -5.59 -13.88
CA PHE A 116 6.40 -5.55 -12.67
C PHE A 116 7.15 -6.86 -12.42
N ILE A 117 6.53 -8.02 -12.65
CA ILE A 117 7.20 -9.33 -12.47
C ILE A 117 8.36 -9.50 -13.46
N GLU A 118 8.17 -9.11 -14.72
CA GLU A 118 9.26 -9.12 -15.72
C GLU A 118 10.43 -8.22 -15.27
N GLU A 119 10.13 -7.04 -14.74
CA GLU A 119 11.14 -6.12 -14.21
C GLU A 119 11.82 -6.69 -12.96
N LEU A 120 11.06 -7.32 -12.03
CA LEU A 120 11.59 -7.99 -10.86
C LEU A 120 12.60 -9.08 -11.21
N ASP A 121 12.29 -9.90 -12.22
CA ASP A 121 13.20 -10.93 -12.71
C ASP A 121 14.50 -10.30 -13.25
N ARG A 122 14.38 -9.22 -14.03
CA ARG A 122 15.52 -8.48 -14.58
C ARG A 122 16.44 -7.92 -13.48
N ILE A 123 15.88 -7.22 -12.48
CA ILE A 123 16.67 -6.63 -11.40
C ILE A 123 17.26 -7.69 -10.46
N SER A 124 16.53 -8.80 -10.23
CA SER A 124 17.03 -9.94 -9.45
C SER A 124 18.26 -10.55 -10.09
N HIS A 125 18.27 -10.74 -11.40
CA HIS A 125 19.43 -11.20 -12.16
C HIS A 125 20.58 -10.18 -12.09
N MET A 126 20.29 -8.89 -12.32
CA MET A 126 21.30 -7.82 -12.32
C MET A 126 21.99 -7.69 -10.95
N HIS A 127 21.24 -7.78 -9.86
CA HIS A 127 21.77 -7.66 -8.51
C HIS A 127 22.26 -8.98 -7.92
N ASN A 128 22.07 -10.10 -8.65
CA ASN A 128 22.30 -11.47 -8.14
C ASN A 128 21.65 -11.66 -6.75
N LYS A 129 20.40 -11.19 -6.61
CA LYS A 129 19.66 -11.16 -5.35
C LYS A 129 18.20 -11.52 -5.57
N LYS A 130 17.64 -12.36 -4.68
CA LYS A 130 16.21 -12.67 -4.65
C LYS A 130 15.50 -11.67 -3.75
N TYR A 131 14.49 -11.00 -4.28
CA TYR A 131 13.64 -10.09 -3.53
C TYR A 131 12.34 -10.76 -3.10
N GLN A 132 11.85 -10.38 -1.93
CA GLN A 132 10.52 -10.77 -1.43
C GLN A 132 9.54 -9.62 -1.69
N ILE A 133 8.40 -9.94 -2.27
CA ILE A 133 7.39 -8.93 -2.65
C ILE A 133 6.55 -8.56 -1.42
N VAL A 134 6.40 -7.26 -1.19
CA VAL A 134 5.36 -6.65 -0.36
C VAL A 134 4.39 -5.96 -1.32
N LEU A 135 3.18 -6.50 -1.42
CA LEU A 135 2.14 -5.93 -2.29
C LEU A 135 1.36 -4.85 -1.55
N VAL A 136 1.26 -3.67 -2.16
CA VAL A 136 0.54 -2.52 -1.61
C VAL A 136 -0.58 -2.14 -2.58
N THR A 137 -1.83 -2.41 -2.21
CA THR A 137 -3.01 -2.03 -3.01
C THR A 137 -3.99 -1.23 -2.16
N HIS A 138 -4.82 -0.38 -2.78
CA HIS A 138 -5.92 0.24 -2.04
C HIS A 138 -7.10 -0.72 -1.93
N ALA A 139 -7.52 -1.34 -3.05
CA ALA A 139 -8.57 -2.35 -3.05
C ALA A 139 -8.08 -3.67 -2.43
N PRO A 140 -8.92 -4.37 -1.63
CA PRO A 140 -8.55 -5.64 -1.02
C PRO A 140 -8.65 -6.83 -1.99
N ALA A 141 -7.95 -7.92 -1.65
CA ALA A 141 -8.04 -9.20 -2.35
C ALA A 141 -9.39 -9.88 -2.07
N PHE A 142 -10.06 -10.37 -3.13
CA PHE A 142 -11.34 -11.07 -3.05
C PHE A 142 -11.24 -12.40 -2.28
N GLY A 143 -12.27 -12.69 -1.48
CA GLY A 143 -12.43 -13.98 -0.81
C GLY A 143 -11.65 -14.10 0.49
N THR A 144 -11.42 -13.01 1.19
CA THR A 144 -10.61 -12.90 2.40
C THR A 144 -11.36 -12.17 3.52
N MET A 145 -10.83 -12.18 4.73
CA MET A 145 -11.43 -11.39 5.83
C MET A 145 -11.22 -9.89 5.65
N VAL A 146 -10.23 -9.47 4.85
CA VAL A 146 -9.97 -8.04 4.61
C VAL A 146 -10.89 -7.42 3.55
N ASP A 147 -11.71 -8.23 2.86
CA ASP A 147 -12.71 -7.75 1.87
C ASP A 147 -14.16 -8.09 2.25
N TYR A 148 -14.39 -8.59 3.48
CA TYR A 148 -15.70 -9.10 3.85
C TYR A 148 -16.61 -8.00 4.42
N LEU A 149 -17.72 -7.73 3.70
CA LEU A 149 -18.78 -6.79 4.05
C LEU A 149 -20.13 -7.50 3.82
N ASP A 150 -20.56 -8.37 4.74
CA ASP A 150 -21.66 -9.33 4.60
C ASP A 150 -21.52 -10.27 3.37
N THR A 151 -20.75 -9.86 2.39
CA THR A 151 -20.30 -10.60 1.21
C THR A 151 -18.89 -10.17 0.85
N HIS A 152 -18.20 -10.95 0.01
CA HIS A 152 -16.89 -10.55 -0.50
C HIS A 152 -17.02 -9.50 -1.60
N VAL A 153 -16.36 -8.37 -1.42
CA VAL A 153 -16.41 -7.20 -2.33
C VAL A 153 -15.06 -6.85 -2.95
N GLY A 154 -14.02 -7.62 -2.65
CA GLY A 154 -12.66 -7.38 -3.12
C GLY A 154 -12.42 -7.72 -4.59
N ASN A 155 -11.18 -7.60 -5.00
CA ASN A 155 -10.74 -7.73 -6.38
C ASN A 155 -10.08 -9.08 -6.65
N LYS A 156 -10.62 -9.83 -7.62
CA LYS A 156 -10.14 -11.17 -8.01
C LYS A 156 -8.78 -11.14 -8.70
N SER A 157 -8.46 -10.07 -9.44
CA SER A 157 -7.15 -9.94 -10.07
C SER A 157 -6.03 -9.85 -9.02
N ILE A 158 -6.29 -9.19 -7.88
CA ILE A 158 -5.35 -9.12 -6.76
C ILE A 158 -5.18 -10.50 -6.11
N THR A 159 -6.28 -11.23 -5.90
CA THR A 159 -6.22 -12.61 -5.37
C THR A 159 -5.43 -13.53 -6.29
N GLU A 160 -5.65 -13.46 -7.61
CA GLU A 160 -4.94 -14.24 -8.62
C GLU A 160 -3.42 -13.94 -8.59
N PHE A 161 -3.04 -12.67 -8.47
CA PHE A 161 -1.64 -12.28 -8.30
C PHE A 161 -1.02 -12.88 -7.03
N ILE A 162 -1.72 -12.78 -5.88
CA ILE A 162 -1.24 -13.33 -4.61
C ILE A 162 -1.06 -14.85 -4.69
N LEU A 163 -2.02 -15.56 -5.27
CA LEU A 163 -1.94 -17.01 -5.46
C LEU A 163 -0.76 -17.44 -6.35
N LYS A 164 -0.46 -16.65 -7.37
CA LYS A 164 0.59 -16.95 -8.36
C LYS A 164 2.00 -16.60 -7.87
N HIS A 165 2.15 -15.47 -7.15
CA HIS A 165 3.47 -14.90 -6.84
C HIS A 165 3.83 -14.94 -5.35
N GLU A 166 2.90 -15.33 -4.48
CA GLU A 166 3.09 -15.51 -3.03
C GLU A 166 3.89 -14.38 -2.36
N PRO A 167 3.45 -13.08 -2.44
CA PRO A 167 4.09 -12.00 -1.68
C PRO A 167 4.20 -12.39 -0.20
N VAL A 168 5.23 -11.91 0.51
CA VAL A 168 5.34 -12.16 1.95
C VAL A 168 4.22 -11.47 2.73
N LEU A 169 3.80 -10.30 2.22
CA LEU A 169 2.70 -9.51 2.77
C LEU A 169 1.93 -8.83 1.63
N ALA A 170 0.61 -8.75 1.77
CA ALA A 170 -0.27 -7.91 0.97
C ALA A 170 -1.07 -6.99 1.91
N MET A 171 -0.96 -5.67 1.73
CA MET A 171 -1.78 -4.71 2.45
C MET A 171 -2.84 -4.10 1.53
N SER A 172 -3.99 -3.81 2.12
CA SER A 172 -5.07 -3.07 1.47
C SER A 172 -5.83 -2.20 2.47
N GLY A 173 -6.74 -1.38 1.98
CA GLY A 173 -7.66 -0.55 2.76
C GLY A 173 -9.06 -0.59 2.16
N HIS A 174 -9.64 0.61 1.94
CA HIS A 174 -10.92 0.84 1.28
C HIS A 174 -12.16 0.33 2.07
N ILE A 175 -12.12 -0.87 2.63
CA ILE A 175 -13.22 -1.43 3.43
C ILE A 175 -12.96 -1.09 4.89
N HIS A 176 -13.56 -0.01 5.35
CA HIS A 176 -13.34 0.52 6.71
C HIS A 176 -13.78 -0.44 7.80
N GLU A 177 -14.79 -1.26 7.53
CA GLU A 177 -15.33 -2.26 8.45
C GLU A 177 -14.32 -3.37 8.76
N THR A 178 -13.34 -3.57 7.90
CA THR A 178 -12.27 -4.55 8.09
C THR A 178 -10.96 -3.93 8.63
N ALA A 179 -11.01 -2.66 9.07
CA ALA A 179 -9.83 -2.00 9.66
C ALA A 179 -9.31 -2.80 10.86
N GLY A 180 -8.02 -3.11 10.86
CA GLY A 180 -7.40 -3.95 11.87
C GLY A 180 -7.49 -5.46 11.60
N CYS A 181 -8.18 -5.90 10.55
CA CYS A 181 -8.28 -7.32 10.19
C CYS A 181 -7.02 -7.84 9.51
N GLU A 182 -6.78 -9.12 9.74
CA GLU A 182 -5.73 -9.90 9.10
C GLU A 182 -6.31 -11.20 8.54
N ASP A 183 -5.68 -11.71 7.49
CA ASP A 183 -5.98 -13.02 6.90
C ASP A 183 -4.74 -13.60 6.24
N LYS A 184 -4.87 -14.75 5.59
CA LYS A 184 -3.77 -15.43 4.92
C LYS A 184 -4.25 -16.18 3.69
N ILE A 185 -3.54 -15.99 2.57
CA ILE A 185 -3.65 -16.84 1.38
C ILE A 185 -2.33 -17.60 1.22
N HIS A 186 -2.32 -18.91 1.34
CA HIS A 186 -1.12 -19.75 1.36
C HIS A 186 -0.08 -19.23 2.36
N LYS A 187 1.05 -18.66 1.87
CA LYS A 187 2.11 -18.08 2.70
C LYS A 187 1.99 -16.58 2.86
N THR A 188 1.17 -15.93 2.04
CA THR A 188 0.98 -14.48 2.05
C THR A 188 0.13 -14.06 3.24
N ARG A 189 0.67 -13.21 4.11
CA ARG A 189 -0.10 -12.50 5.13
C ARG A 189 -0.85 -11.34 4.48
N LEU A 190 -2.14 -11.22 4.76
CA LEU A 190 -2.97 -10.10 4.31
C LEU A 190 -3.32 -9.21 5.50
N ILE A 191 -3.27 -7.90 5.31
CA ILE A 191 -3.65 -6.94 6.35
C ILE A 191 -4.49 -5.81 5.77
N ASN A 192 -5.48 -5.37 6.55
CA ASN A 192 -6.02 -4.02 6.47
C ASN A 192 -5.55 -3.26 7.72
N PRO A 193 -4.51 -2.43 7.64
CA PRO A 193 -3.95 -1.79 8.82
C PRO A 193 -4.85 -0.71 9.41
N GLY A 194 -5.88 -0.27 8.65
CA GLY A 194 -6.76 0.83 9.01
C GLY A 194 -6.01 2.13 9.24
N TRP A 195 -6.74 3.11 9.75
CA TRP A 195 -6.22 4.45 10.04
C TRP A 195 -5.35 4.54 11.30
N ASP A 196 -5.46 3.56 12.20
CA ASP A 196 -4.60 3.51 13.40
C ASP A 196 -3.20 2.96 13.08
N GLY A 197 -3.06 2.28 11.96
CA GLY A 197 -1.82 1.70 11.47
C GLY A 197 -1.32 0.49 12.25
N MET A 198 -0.64 -0.41 11.55
CA MET A 198 0.00 -1.61 12.08
C MET A 198 1.51 -1.55 11.88
N ILE A 199 2.28 -1.88 12.92
CA ILE A 199 3.73 -2.07 12.80
C ILE A 199 3.99 -3.56 12.57
N ILE A 200 4.67 -3.87 11.47
CA ILE A 200 5.04 -5.23 11.06
C ILE A 200 6.56 -5.31 10.99
N ASP A 201 7.13 -6.37 11.56
CA ASP A 201 8.54 -6.69 11.40
C ASP A 201 8.71 -7.66 10.21
N LEU A 202 9.40 -7.21 9.16
CA LEU A 202 9.64 -7.91 7.89
C LEU A 202 11.11 -8.25 7.70
#